data_dc293b8117506daea327ed726d35d73e
#
_entry.id   dc293b8117506daea327ed726d35d73e
#
_cell.length_a   1.000
_cell.length_b   1.000
_cell.length_c   1.000
_cell.angle_alpha   90.00
_cell.angle_beta   90.00
_cell.angle_gamma   90.00
#
_symmetry.space_group_name_H-M   'P 1'
#
loop_
_entity.id
_entity.type
_entity.pdbx_description
1 polymer ?
#
loop_
_entity_poly.entity_id
_entity_poly.type
_entity_poly.pdbx_seq_one_letter_code
_entity_poly.pdbx_strand_id
1 'polypeptide(L)'
;MAKFFIDRPIFAWVIALFVIVLGAVSITQLPIAQYPPVAPPTIVISAAYPGASAQTLEDSVLAVIEREMNGAQGLAYMESVSQANGTGSINLSFEPGTNPDLAQVDVQNRLSRATPRLPTAVVQQGVRVDKARSNFLAFTILSSTDPKFDVIALSDYASRNVLPEIQRLPGVGQAQLFGAERAMRVWVDPTKLTGFNLTTADVNSAIAAQNAQIAGGSLGDLPNSPGQAISATVVVPGQLSNVEQFGNIVLRANTDGSTVRLKDVARLELGAQGYATSARLNGKPSTGIGIQLAPTGNALATAKAVRARMD
;
A
#
# COMPACT_ATOMS: atom_id res chain seq x y z
N MET A 1 22.94 -40.04 -40.38
CA MET A 1 23.22 -38.63 -40.06
C MET A 1 24.72 -38.35 -39.90
N ALA A 2 25.50 -39.15 -39.14
CA ALA A 2 26.96 -38.92 -38.96
C ALA A 2 27.75 -38.81 -40.29
N LYS A 3 27.48 -39.66 -41.27
CA LYS A 3 28.14 -39.68 -42.59
C LYS A 3 28.01 -38.34 -43.36
N PHE A 4 26.88 -37.64 -43.23
CA PHE A 4 26.63 -36.32 -43.82
C PHE A 4 27.59 -35.24 -43.29
N PHE A 5 27.90 -35.26 -42.01
CA PHE A 5 28.80 -34.30 -41.39
C PHE A 5 30.28 -34.64 -41.62
N ILE A 6 30.61 -35.93 -41.79
CA ILE A 6 31.97 -36.39 -42.16
C ILE A 6 32.32 -35.91 -43.55
N ASP A 7 31.38 -36.02 -44.50
CA ASP A 7 31.57 -35.64 -45.92
C ASP A 7 31.51 -34.10 -46.11
N ARG A 8 31.00 -33.34 -45.11
CA ARG A 8 30.86 -31.87 -45.17
C ARG A 8 31.31 -31.20 -43.86
N PRO A 9 32.61 -31.17 -43.60
CA PRO A 9 33.14 -30.68 -42.34
C PRO A 9 32.87 -29.18 -42.11
N ILE A 10 32.85 -28.36 -43.17
CA ILE A 10 32.54 -26.91 -43.06
C ILE A 10 31.13 -26.71 -42.55
N PHE A 11 30.16 -27.51 -42.94
CA PHE A 11 28.78 -27.40 -42.46
C PHE A 11 28.65 -27.76 -41.00
N ALA A 12 29.41 -28.73 -40.50
CA ALA A 12 29.48 -29.10 -39.11
C ALA A 12 30.04 -27.94 -38.25
N TRP A 13 31.09 -27.28 -38.72
CA TRP A 13 31.68 -26.11 -38.04
C TRP A 13 30.72 -24.94 -37.99
N VAL A 14 29.98 -24.64 -39.06
CA VAL A 14 28.99 -23.54 -39.07
C VAL A 14 27.89 -23.80 -38.07
N ILE A 15 27.35 -25.02 -38.01
CA ILE A 15 26.31 -25.37 -37.01
C ILE A 15 26.85 -25.28 -35.57
N ALA A 16 28.05 -25.80 -35.33
CA ALA A 16 28.69 -25.73 -34.00
C ALA A 16 28.88 -24.29 -33.55
N LEU A 17 29.37 -23.43 -34.45
CA LEU A 17 29.60 -22.02 -34.16
C LEU A 17 28.26 -21.28 -33.90
N PHE A 18 27.21 -21.61 -34.68
CA PHE A 18 25.89 -21.06 -34.50
C PHE A 18 25.27 -21.44 -33.12
N VAL A 19 25.42 -22.72 -32.73
CA VAL A 19 24.98 -23.18 -31.39
C VAL A 19 25.75 -22.51 -30.25
N ILE A 20 27.07 -22.32 -30.42
CA ILE A 20 27.90 -21.62 -29.42
C ILE A 20 27.45 -20.16 -29.28
N VAL A 21 27.23 -19.46 -30.41
CA VAL A 21 26.78 -18.06 -30.37
C VAL A 21 25.40 -17.95 -29.76
N LEU A 22 24.45 -18.80 -30.12
CA LEU A 22 23.12 -18.84 -29.50
C LEU A 22 23.19 -19.14 -28.00
N GLY A 23 24.04 -20.10 -27.60
CA GLY A 23 24.27 -20.42 -26.21
C GLY A 23 24.83 -19.23 -25.43
N ALA A 24 25.81 -18.53 -25.99
CA ALA A 24 26.40 -17.35 -25.38
C ALA A 24 25.39 -16.19 -25.20
N VAL A 25 24.55 -15.95 -26.19
CA VAL A 25 23.47 -14.96 -26.11
C VAL A 25 22.42 -15.39 -25.09
N SER A 26 22.05 -16.67 -25.05
CA SER A 26 21.06 -17.19 -24.08
C SER A 26 21.53 -17.04 -22.63
N ILE A 27 22.82 -17.24 -22.36
CA ILE A 27 23.39 -17.07 -21.00
C ILE A 27 23.14 -15.66 -20.46
N THR A 28 23.25 -14.63 -21.28
CA THR A 28 23.05 -13.24 -20.86
C THR A 28 21.58 -12.90 -20.53
N GLN A 29 20.65 -13.71 -21.01
CA GLN A 29 19.20 -13.54 -20.81
C GLN A 29 18.64 -14.44 -19.70
N LEU A 30 19.45 -15.34 -19.14
CA LEU A 30 19.00 -16.20 -18.07
C LEU A 30 18.64 -15.36 -16.83
N PRO A 31 17.49 -15.60 -16.19
CA PRO A 31 17.13 -14.91 -14.96
C PRO A 31 18.09 -15.31 -13.85
N ILE A 32 18.82 -14.34 -13.31
CA ILE A 32 19.70 -14.53 -12.17
C ILE A 32 18.87 -14.23 -10.91
N ALA A 33 18.64 -15.24 -10.09
CA ALA A 33 18.07 -15.10 -8.75
C ALA A 33 19.16 -15.37 -7.71
N GLN A 34 19.13 -14.65 -6.60
CA GLN A 34 20.10 -14.81 -5.51
C GLN A 34 20.03 -16.22 -4.88
N TYR A 35 18.85 -16.82 -4.90
CA TYR A 35 18.59 -18.19 -4.44
C TYR A 35 17.71 -18.92 -5.47
N PRO A 36 17.87 -20.23 -5.63
CA PRO A 36 16.96 -21.03 -6.44
C PRO A 36 15.52 -20.83 -5.95
N PRO A 37 14.52 -20.81 -6.83
CA PRO A 37 13.12 -20.66 -6.44
C PRO A 37 12.56 -21.97 -5.86
N VAL A 38 13.21 -22.49 -4.80
CA VAL A 38 12.78 -23.69 -4.06
C VAL A 38 11.75 -23.33 -2.97
N ALA A 39 11.61 -22.03 -2.64
CA ALA A 39 10.63 -21.61 -1.67
C ALA A 39 9.21 -21.73 -2.25
N PRO A 40 8.28 -22.31 -1.49
CA PRO A 40 6.86 -22.33 -1.87
C PRO A 40 6.35 -20.94 -2.21
N PRO A 41 5.45 -20.79 -3.17
CA PRO A 41 4.82 -19.50 -3.43
C PRO A 41 4.10 -19.02 -2.18
N THR A 42 4.30 -17.77 -1.81
CA THR A 42 3.66 -17.16 -0.65
C THR A 42 2.84 -15.94 -1.09
N ILE A 43 1.62 -15.85 -0.57
CA ILE A 43 0.74 -14.70 -0.75
C ILE A 43 0.50 -14.09 0.62
N VAL A 44 0.63 -12.78 0.73
CA VAL A 44 0.40 -12.05 1.96
C VAL A 44 -0.84 -11.19 1.82
N ILE A 45 -1.75 -11.37 2.77
CA ILE A 45 -2.90 -10.49 2.95
C ILE A 45 -2.55 -9.52 4.08
N SER A 46 -2.65 -8.22 3.83
CA SER A 46 -2.39 -7.19 4.83
C SER A 46 -3.65 -6.39 5.09
N ALA A 47 -3.97 -6.22 6.37
CA ALA A 47 -5.13 -5.46 6.84
C ALA A 47 -4.73 -4.48 7.93
N ALA A 48 -5.43 -3.35 8.01
CA ALA A 48 -5.27 -2.37 9.08
C ALA A 48 -6.62 -2.04 9.70
N TYR A 49 -6.68 -2.08 11.03
CA TYR A 49 -7.83 -1.65 11.82
C TYR A 49 -7.38 -0.58 12.82
N PRO A 50 -7.36 0.69 12.41
CA PRO A 50 -6.86 1.78 13.25
C PRO A 50 -7.60 1.86 14.58
N GLY A 51 -6.85 1.92 15.68
CA GLY A 51 -7.39 2.01 17.03
C GLY A 51 -7.84 0.68 17.66
N ALA A 52 -7.80 -0.42 16.93
CA ALA A 52 -8.10 -1.74 17.47
C ALA A 52 -6.88 -2.31 18.22
N SER A 53 -7.15 -3.08 19.28
CA SER A 53 -6.13 -3.93 19.91
C SER A 53 -5.76 -5.12 19.00
N ALA A 54 -4.62 -5.76 19.26
CA ALA A 54 -4.23 -6.97 18.54
C ALA A 54 -5.30 -8.05 18.61
N GLN A 55 -5.91 -8.25 19.78
CA GLN A 55 -6.99 -9.22 19.98
C GLN A 55 -8.25 -8.85 19.16
N THR A 56 -8.65 -7.57 19.17
CA THR A 56 -9.81 -7.13 18.39
C THR A 56 -9.57 -7.30 16.89
N LEU A 57 -8.36 -7.02 16.41
CA LEU A 57 -7.98 -7.22 15.01
C LEU A 57 -8.01 -8.71 14.65
N GLU A 58 -7.51 -9.58 15.54
CA GLU A 58 -7.54 -11.03 15.38
C GLU A 58 -8.97 -11.52 15.20
N ASP A 59 -9.83 -11.26 16.20
CA ASP A 59 -11.18 -11.82 16.28
C ASP A 59 -12.11 -11.29 15.16
N SER A 60 -12.00 -10.00 14.84
CA SER A 60 -12.95 -9.35 13.92
C SER A 60 -12.49 -9.26 12.47
N VAL A 61 -11.20 -9.44 12.19
CA VAL A 61 -10.63 -9.28 10.85
C VAL A 61 -9.89 -10.53 10.40
N LEU A 62 -8.81 -10.92 11.10
CA LEU A 62 -7.96 -12.01 10.63
C LEU A 62 -8.71 -13.34 10.64
N ALA A 63 -9.38 -13.70 11.73
CA ALA A 63 -10.16 -14.92 11.82
C ALA A 63 -11.32 -15.00 10.81
N VAL A 64 -11.89 -13.86 10.40
CA VAL A 64 -12.92 -13.81 9.35
C VAL A 64 -12.31 -14.13 7.99
N ILE A 65 -11.14 -13.54 7.69
CA ILE A 65 -10.43 -13.76 6.43
C ILE A 65 -9.91 -15.20 6.37
N GLU A 66 -9.27 -15.71 7.43
CA GLU A 66 -8.74 -17.07 7.51
C GLU A 66 -9.79 -18.13 7.19
N ARG A 67 -10.99 -17.94 7.72
CA ARG A 67 -12.12 -18.86 7.46
C ARG A 67 -12.44 -18.99 5.97
N GLU A 68 -12.35 -17.88 5.23
CA GLU A 68 -12.58 -17.90 3.78
C GLU A 68 -11.35 -18.42 3.01
N MET A 69 -10.14 -18.27 3.55
CA MET A 69 -8.90 -18.80 2.94
C MET A 69 -8.78 -20.31 3.14
N ASN A 70 -9.40 -20.86 4.17
CA ASN A 70 -9.40 -22.28 4.41
C ASN A 70 -9.99 -23.04 3.20
N GLY A 71 -9.26 -24.01 2.69
CA GLY A 71 -9.61 -24.75 1.48
C GLY A 71 -9.23 -24.03 0.16
N ALA A 72 -8.34 -23.03 0.17
CA ALA A 72 -7.73 -22.53 -1.05
C ALA A 72 -6.90 -23.62 -1.73
N GLN A 73 -6.98 -23.69 -3.06
CA GLN A 73 -6.34 -24.76 -3.81
C GLN A 73 -4.81 -24.69 -3.70
N GLY A 74 -4.20 -25.80 -3.28
CA GLY A 74 -2.75 -25.88 -3.09
C GLY A 74 -2.23 -25.12 -1.87
N LEU A 75 -3.09 -24.69 -0.95
CA LEU A 75 -2.67 -24.10 0.33
C LEU A 75 -2.05 -25.17 1.22
N ALA A 76 -0.77 -25.00 1.57
CA ALA A 76 -0.05 -25.92 2.46
C ALA A 76 -0.25 -25.54 3.93
N TYR A 77 -0.04 -24.27 4.26
CA TYR A 77 -0.30 -23.73 5.60
C TYR A 77 -0.55 -22.21 5.55
N MET A 78 -1.07 -21.70 6.65
CA MET A 78 -1.44 -20.32 6.84
C MET A 78 -0.94 -19.86 8.23
N GLU A 79 -0.36 -18.67 8.27
CA GLU A 79 0.14 -18.04 9.49
C GLU A 79 -0.37 -16.60 9.56
N SER A 80 -0.92 -16.22 10.70
CA SER A 80 -1.41 -14.87 10.92
C SER A 80 -0.67 -14.17 12.04
N VAL A 81 -0.44 -12.89 11.86
CA VAL A 81 0.21 -12.04 12.85
C VAL A 81 -0.64 -10.79 13.05
N SER A 82 -1.05 -10.54 14.30
CA SER A 82 -1.71 -9.30 14.71
C SER A 82 -0.79 -8.47 15.60
N GLN A 83 -0.77 -7.17 15.38
CA GLN A 83 0.09 -6.22 16.10
C GLN A 83 -0.75 -5.23 16.91
N ALA A 84 -0.17 -4.75 18.02
CA ALA A 84 -0.85 -3.80 18.92
C ALA A 84 -1.15 -2.43 18.30
N ASN A 85 -0.51 -2.11 17.17
CA ASN A 85 -0.78 -0.89 16.41
C ASN A 85 -2.01 -0.98 15.49
N GLY A 86 -2.76 -2.10 15.54
CA GLY A 86 -3.92 -2.34 14.69
C GLY A 86 -3.58 -2.78 13.26
N THR A 87 -2.36 -3.23 12.99
CA THR A 87 -2.00 -3.84 11.71
C THR A 87 -1.88 -5.35 11.84
N GLY A 88 -2.30 -6.08 10.81
CA GLY A 88 -2.17 -7.53 10.76
C GLY A 88 -1.87 -8.04 9.37
N SER A 89 -1.31 -9.24 9.32
CA SER A 89 -1.02 -9.93 8.07
C SER A 89 -1.30 -11.42 8.17
N ILE A 90 -1.75 -12.00 7.06
CA ILE A 90 -1.93 -13.44 6.89
C ILE A 90 -1.00 -13.89 5.77
N ASN A 91 -0.07 -14.77 6.10
CA ASN A 91 0.86 -15.37 5.16
C ASN A 91 0.30 -16.73 4.71
N LEU A 92 -0.03 -16.84 3.44
CA LEU A 92 -0.54 -18.06 2.81
C LEU A 92 0.60 -18.72 2.04
N SER A 93 1.09 -19.85 2.50
CA SER A 93 2.13 -20.65 1.84
C SER A 93 1.49 -21.78 1.05
N PHE A 94 1.80 -21.85 -0.24
CA PHE A 94 1.25 -22.84 -1.15
C PHE A 94 2.23 -23.98 -1.41
N GLU A 95 1.71 -25.10 -1.91
CA GLU A 95 2.55 -26.24 -2.31
C GLU A 95 3.54 -25.86 -3.42
N PRO A 96 4.75 -26.48 -3.43
CA PRO A 96 5.71 -26.29 -4.52
C PRO A 96 5.08 -26.63 -5.86
N GLY A 97 5.30 -25.78 -6.86
CA GLY A 97 4.73 -25.94 -8.21
C GLY A 97 3.37 -25.28 -8.43
N THR A 98 2.75 -24.73 -7.36
CA THR A 98 1.53 -23.91 -7.51
C THR A 98 1.85 -22.64 -8.28
N ASN A 99 1.01 -22.28 -9.24
CA ASN A 99 1.15 -21.04 -9.99
C ASN A 99 0.77 -19.84 -9.08
N PRO A 100 1.71 -18.93 -8.77
CA PRO A 100 1.45 -17.83 -7.84
C PRO A 100 0.42 -16.82 -8.37
N ASP A 101 0.25 -16.68 -9.68
CA ASP A 101 -0.73 -15.76 -10.27
C ASP A 101 -2.16 -16.31 -10.09
N LEU A 102 -2.35 -17.60 -10.36
CA LEU A 102 -3.64 -18.25 -10.15
C LEU A 102 -4.00 -18.31 -8.65
N ALA A 103 -3.03 -18.58 -7.79
CA ALA A 103 -3.23 -18.58 -6.35
C ALA A 103 -3.62 -17.19 -5.84
N GLN A 104 -3.00 -16.11 -6.35
CA GLN A 104 -3.39 -14.74 -5.99
C GLN A 104 -4.82 -14.42 -6.43
N VAL A 105 -5.22 -14.86 -7.62
CA VAL A 105 -6.61 -14.66 -8.11
C VAL A 105 -7.61 -15.41 -7.22
N ASP A 106 -7.33 -16.67 -6.82
CA ASP A 106 -8.21 -17.41 -5.91
C ASP A 106 -8.31 -16.74 -4.54
N VAL A 107 -7.17 -16.32 -3.97
CA VAL A 107 -7.12 -15.57 -2.71
C VAL A 107 -7.93 -14.26 -2.81
N GLN A 108 -7.77 -13.50 -3.90
CA GLN A 108 -8.53 -12.26 -4.12
C GLN A 108 -10.03 -12.52 -4.21
N ASN A 109 -10.44 -13.58 -4.91
CA ASN A 109 -11.85 -13.98 -5.02
C ASN A 109 -12.43 -14.38 -3.66
N ARG A 110 -11.65 -15.10 -2.84
CA ARG A 110 -12.04 -15.48 -1.48
C ARG A 110 -12.12 -14.27 -0.56
N LEU A 111 -11.15 -13.36 -0.64
CA LEU A 111 -11.15 -12.10 0.11
C LEU A 111 -12.39 -11.25 -0.21
N SER A 112 -12.80 -11.20 -1.46
CA SER A 112 -14.00 -10.47 -1.87
C SER A 112 -15.28 -11.00 -1.19
N ARG A 113 -15.33 -12.30 -0.84
CA ARG A 113 -16.43 -12.87 -0.05
C ARG A 113 -16.34 -12.54 1.44
N ALA A 114 -15.12 -12.37 1.96
CA ALA A 114 -14.91 -11.97 3.36
C ALA A 114 -15.22 -10.48 3.58
N THR A 115 -14.91 -9.62 2.60
CA THR A 115 -14.97 -8.15 2.70
C THR A 115 -16.29 -7.60 3.27
N PRO A 116 -17.49 -8.06 2.88
CA PRO A 116 -18.75 -7.54 3.44
C PRO A 116 -18.94 -7.83 4.95
N ARG A 117 -18.17 -8.76 5.50
CA ARG A 117 -18.24 -9.18 6.91
C ARG A 117 -17.19 -8.49 7.78
N LEU A 118 -16.30 -7.71 7.16
CA LEU A 118 -15.26 -6.96 7.86
C LEU A 118 -15.80 -5.64 8.42
N PRO A 119 -15.22 -5.13 9.50
CA PRO A 119 -15.54 -3.79 10.02
C PRO A 119 -15.36 -2.71 8.95
N THR A 120 -16.27 -1.74 8.91
CA THR A 120 -16.25 -0.67 7.91
C THR A 120 -14.92 0.09 7.86
N ALA A 121 -14.29 0.31 9.01
CA ALA A 121 -12.99 0.97 9.09
C ALA A 121 -11.88 0.19 8.36
N VAL A 122 -11.91 -1.16 8.41
CA VAL A 122 -10.95 -2.02 7.69
C VAL A 122 -11.22 -1.97 6.18
N VAL A 123 -12.47 -2.01 5.78
CA VAL A 123 -12.87 -1.93 4.37
C VAL A 123 -12.47 -0.58 3.76
N GLN A 124 -12.62 0.51 4.50
CA GLN A 124 -12.21 1.85 4.08
C GLN A 124 -10.69 2.00 3.94
N GLN A 125 -9.90 1.35 4.82
CA GLN A 125 -8.45 1.29 4.70
C GLN A 125 -8.00 0.43 3.51
N GLY A 126 -8.81 -0.53 3.13
CA GLY A 126 -8.52 -1.51 2.12
C GLY A 126 -7.67 -2.67 2.65
N VAL A 127 -8.01 -3.87 2.19
CA VAL A 127 -7.22 -5.09 2.44
C VAL A 127 -6.40 -5.39 1.19
N ARG A 128 -5.10 -5.57 1.34
CA ARG A 128 -4.17 -5.80 0.22
C ARG A 128 -3.80 -7.27 0.12
N VAL A 129 -3.63 -7.74 -1.11
CA VAL A 129 -3.16 -9.08 -1.43
C VAL A 129 -1.93 -8.98 -2.32
N ASP A 130 -0.79 -9.33 -1.77
CA ASP A 130 0.50 -9.21 -2.43
C ASP A 130 1.16 -10.59 -2.61
N LYS A 131 1.79 -10.81 -3.76
CA LYS A 131 2.70 -11.93 -3.94
C LYS A 131 4.00 -11.59 -3.25
N ALA A 132 4.29 -12.22 -2.11
CA ALA A 132 5.53 -11.99 -1.41
C ALA A 132 6.60 -13.00 -1.85
N ARG A 133 7.72 -12.48 -2.31
CA ARG A 133 8.99 -13.12 -2.01
C ARG A 133 9.45 -12.56 -0.67
N SER A 134 9.70 -13.39 0.28
CA SER A 134 10.08 -13.01 1.65
C SER A 134 11.37 -12.19 1.74
N ASN A 135 12.13 -12.05 0.64
CA ASN A 135 13.43 -11.39 0.62
C ASN A 135 13.38 -10.07 -0.15
N PHE A 136 13.88 -9.02 0.49
CA PHE A 136 14.15 -7.76 -0.19
C PHE A 136 15.35 -7.89 -1.11
N LEU A 137 15.22 -7.40 -2.33
CA LEU A 137 16.34 -7.27 -3.28
C LEU A 137 17.30 -6.14 -2.87
N ALA A 138 16.72 -5.02 -2.48
CA ALA A 138 17.47 -3.82 -2.12
C ALA A 138 16.65 -2.91 -1.19
N PHE A 139 17.38 -2.06 -0.46
CA PHE A 139 16.81 -0.95 0.28
C PHE A 139 17.38 0.36 -0.26
N THR A 140 16.49 1.30 -0.59
CA THR A 140 16.86 2.67 -0.90
C THR A 140 16.54 3.53 0.30
N ILE A 141 17.51 4.32 0.76
CA ILE A 141 17.36 5.15 1.96
C ILE A 141 17.51 6.61 1.54
N LEU A 142 16.51 7.42 1.90
CA LEU A 142 16.52 8.86 1.72
C LEU A 142 16.87 9.51 3.06
N SER A 143 17.83 10.41 3.04
CA SER A 143 18.22 11.25 4.18
C SER A 143 18.47 12.67 3.69
N SER A 144 18.28 13.65 4.57
CA SER A 144 18.62 15.05 4.27
C SER A 144 19.65 15.57 5.25
N THR A 145 20.50 16.47 4.74
CA THR A 145 21.40 17.28 5.57
C THR A 145 20.76 18.60 5.98
N ASP A 146 19.66 18.99 5.34
CA ASP A 146 18.91 20.21 5.67
C ASP A 146 17.94 19.90 6.83
N PRO A 147 18.04 20.61 7.97
CA PRO A 147 17.16 20.42 9.12
C PRO A 147 15.66 20.67 8.85
N LYS A 148 15.33 21.34 7.75
CA LYS A 148 13.96 21.60 7.32
C LYS A 148 13.23 20.34 6.86
N PHE A 149 13.98 19.32 6.43
CA PHE A 149 13.43 18.05 5.98
C PHE A 149 13.50 17.04 7.13
N ASP A 150 12.46 17.02 7.93
CA ASP A 150 12.27 15.99 8.94
C ASP A 150 11.89 14.63 8.30
N VAL A 151 11.80 13.58 9.11
CA VAL A 151 11.43 12.23 8.65
C VAL A 151 10.08 12.21 7.96
N ILE A 152 9.13 13.04 8.43
CA ILE A 152 7.78 13.11 7.88
C ILE A 152 7.80 13.71 6.48
N ALA A 153 8.55 14.81 6.30
CA ALA A 153 8.70 15.44 5.00
C ALA A 153 9.43 14.52 4.00
N LEU A 154 10.47 13.80 4.45
CA LEU A 154 11.18 12.81 3.64
C LEU A 154 10.27 11.64 3.23
N SER A 155 9.47 11.15 4.16
CA SER A 155 8.53 10.05 3.89
C SER A 155 7.42 10.48 2.94
N ASP A 156 6.88 11.68 3.10
CA ASP A 156 5.88 12.26 2.21
C ASP A 156 6.44 12.46 0.79
N TYR A 157 7.67 12.96 0.68
CA TYR A 157 8.36 13.08 -0.61
C TYR A 157 8.61 11.69 -1.25
N ALA A 158 9.09 10.74 -0.45
CA ALA A 158 9.36 9.38 -0.91
C ALA A 158 8.08 8.68 -1.40
N SER A 159 6.97 8.82 -0.67
CA SER A 159 5.67 8.22 -1.03
C SER A 159 5.13 8.77 -2.36
N ARG A 160 5.20 10.09 -2.56
CA ARG A 160 4.59 10.74 -3.73
C ARG A 160 5.45 10.70 -4.98
N ASN A 161 6.77 10.81 -4.83
CA ASN A 161 7.67 11.02 -5.97
C ASN A 161 8.54 9.79 -6.26
N VAL A 162 9.08 9.14 -5.23
CA VAL A 162 10.09 8.08 -5.42
C VAL A 162 9.43 6.70 -5.54
N LEU A 163 8.51 6.38 -4.64
CA LEU A 163 7.87 5.06 -4.59
C LEU A 163 7.14 4.69 -5.89
N PRO A 164 6.33 5.56 -6.53
CA PRO A 164 5.67 5.25 -7.79
C PRO A 164 6.65 5.02 -8.94
N GLU A 165 7.77 5.73 -8.95
CA GLU A 165 8.80 5.57 -9.98
C GLU A 165 9.52 4.22 -9.84
N ILE A 166 9.85 3.81 -8.60
CA ILE A 166 10.45 2.50 -8.33
C ILE A 166 9.48 1.37 -8.71
N GLN A 167 8.19 1.51 -8.38
CA GLN A 167 7.18 0.48 -8.67
C GLN A 167 6.99 0.23 -10.17
N ARG A 168 7.30 1.20 -11.02
CA ARG A 168 7.20 1.07 -12.49
C ARG A 168 8.41 0.41 -13.14
N LEU A 169 9.51 0.21 -12.39
CA LEU A 169 10.74 -0.35 -12.96
C LEU A 169 10.56 -1.85 -13.32
N PRO A 170 11.07 -2.29 -14.47
CA PRO A 170 11.03 -3.69 -14.85
C PRO A 170 11.73 -4.58 -13.80
N GLY A 171 11.09 -5.69 -13.44
CA GLY A 171 11.60 -6.63 -12.46
C GLY A 171 11.28 -6.28 -11.00
N VAL A 172 10.76 -5.11 -10.69
CA VAL A 172 10.22 -4.80 -9.36
C VAL A 172 8.87 -5.48 -9.21
N GLY A 173 8.74 -6.32 -8.18
CA GLY A 173 7.49 -6.99 -7.82
C GLY A 173 6.67 -6.17 -6.83
N GLN A 174 7.35 -5.65 -5.81
CA GLN A 174 6.76 -4.78 -4.81
C GLN A 174 7.81 -3.77 -4.32
N ALA A 175 7.37 -2.56 -4.05
CA ALA A 175 8.16 -1.58 -3.32
C ALA A 175 7.32 -1.05 -2.16
N GLN A 176 7.91 -1.08 -0.95
CA GLN A 176 7.25 -0.69 0.29
C GLN A 176 8.03 0.43 0.97
N LEU A 177 7.32 1.48 1.35
CA LEU A 177 7.89 2.57 2.15
C LEU A 177 7.95 2.17 3.62
N PHE A 178 9.12 2.29 4.23
CA PHE A 178 9.36 2.18 5.67
C PHE A 178 9.43 3.58 6.29
N GLY A 179 8.30 4.25 6.29
CA GLY A 179 8.12 5.60 6.79
C GLY A 179 6.63 5.89 6.97
N ALA A 180 6.32 6.92 7.69
CA ALA A 180 4.93 7.32 7.90
C ALA A 180 4.58 8.48 6.98
N GLU A 181 3.49 8.35 6.24
CA GLU A 181 2.92 9.43 5.45
C GLU A 181 2.41 10.57 6.34
N ARG A 182 2.29 11.74 5.77
CA ARG A 182 1.76 12.91 6.46
C ARG A 182 0.25 12.78 6.64
N ALA A 183 -0.23 13.03 7.86
CA ALA A 183 -1.64 13.00 8.21
C ALA A 183 -2.04 14.14 9.14
N MET A 184 -3.32 14.48 9.15
CA MET A 184 -3.89 15.36 10.16
C MET A 184 -4.02 14.58 11.48
N ARG A 185 -3.34 15.05 12.53
CA ARG A 185 -3.42 14.47 13.87
C ARG A 185 -4.40 15.27 14.71
N VAL A 186 -5.35 14.56 15.30
CA VAL A 186 -6.36 15.12 16.21
C VAL A 186 -6.13 14.52 17.58
N TRP A 187 -5.54 15.31 18.48
CA TRP A 187 -5.28 14.94 19.87
C TRP A 187 -6.45 15.39 20.73
N VAL A 188 -7.37 14.49 20.94
CA VAL A 188 -8.61 14.76 21.67
C VAL A 188 -8.36 14.84 23.17
N ASP A 189 -8.92 15.85 23.83
CA ASP A 189 -8.88 16.00 25.28
C ASP A 189 -10.14 15.35 25.91
N PRO A 190 -9.99 14.23 26.65
CA PRO A 190 -11.13 13.52 27.21
C PRO A 190 -11.95 14.38 28.21
N THR A 191 -11.27 15.26 28.95
CA THR A 191 -11.94 16.13 29.94
C THR A 191 -12.85 17.13 29.26
N LYS A 192 -12.37 17.75 28.18
CA LYS A 192 -13.17 18.68 27.38
C LYS A 192 -14.33 17.98 26.67
N LEU A 193 -14.10 16.77 26.11
CA LEU A 193 -15.19 15.97 25.49
C LEU A 193 -16.31 15.72 26.49
N THR A 194 -15.94 15.25 27.70
CA THR A 194 -16.93 14.99 28.76
C THR A 194 -17.65 16.27 29.18
N GLY A 195 -16.94 17.41 29.29
CA GLY A 195 -17.53 18.71 29.61
C GLY A 195 -18.56 19.19 28.58
N PHE A 196 -18.40 18.81 27.32
CA PHE A 196 -19.35 19.09 26.24
C PHE A 196 -20.34 17.95 25.98
N ASN A 197 -20.34 16.87 26.78
CA ASN A 197 -21.16 15.68 26.53
C ASN A 197 -20.94 15.09 25.13
N LEU A 198 -19.70 15.02 24.67
CA LEU A 198 -19.30 14.46 23.38
C LEU A 198 -18.50 13.17 23.59
N THR A 199 -18.58 12.28 22.64
CA THR A 199 -17.79 11.05 22.58
C THR A 199 -16.77 11.12 21.44
N THR A 200 -15.79 10.24 21.42
CA THR A 200 -14.87 10.10 20.30
C THR A 200 -15.58 9.67 19.03
N ALA A 201 -16.70 8.93 19.14
CA ALA A 201 -17.54 8.56 18.02
C ALA A 201 -18.20 9.78 17.36
N ASP A 202 -18.65 10.75 18.17
CA ASP A 202 -19.23 12.01 17.66
C ASP A 202 -18.18 12.82 16.89
N VAL A 203 -16.94 12.88 17.40
CA VAL A 203 -15.83 13.54 16.72
C VAL A 203 -15.53 12.87 15.37
N ASN A 204 -15.43 11.54 15.34
CA ASN A 204 -15.18 10.80 14.09
C ASN A 204 -16.32 10.99 13.08
N SER A 205 -17.57 10.96 13.54
CA SER A 205 -18.74 11.16 12.68
C SER A 205 -18.78 12.56 12.08
N ALA A 206 -18.49 13.59 12.89
CA ALA A 206 -18.43 14.97 12.44
C ALA A 206 -17.31 15.22 11.42
N ILE A 207 -16.12 14.65 11.66
CA ILE A 207 -15.01 14.70 10.71
C ILE A 207 -15.40 14.01 9.40
N ALA A 208 -15.95 12.82 9.46
CA ALA A 208 -16.35 12.07 8.26
C ALA A 208 -17.43 12.82 7.45
N ALA A 209 -18.40 13.45 8.12
CA ALA A 209 -19.47 14.18 7.48
C ALA A 209 -18.99 15.48 6.80
N GLN A 210 -18.05 16.21 7.43
CA GLN A 210 -17.61 17.53 6.94
C GLN A 210 -16.31 17.47 6.10
N ASN A 211 -15.58 16.35 6.13
CA ASN A 211 -14.42 16.11 5.28
C ASN A 211 -14.76 15.16 4.12
N ALA A 212 -15.99 15.19 3.65
CA ALA A 212 -16.45 14.40 2.51
C ALA A 212 -16.32 15.17 1.20
N GLN A 213 -15.91 14.50 0.14
CA GLN A 213 -15.97 15.05 -1.21
C GLN A 213 -17.37 14.78 -1.79
N ILE A 214 -18.16 15.81 -1.90
CA ILE A 214 -19.55 15.72 -2.39
C ILE A 214 -19.62 16.36 -3.78
N ALA A 215 -20.24 15.68 -4.73
CA ALA A 215 -20.57 16.28 -6.02
C ALA A 215 -21.73 17.27 -5.82
N GLY A 216 -21.48 18.56 -6.07
CA GLY A 216 -22.47 19.63 -5.89
C GLY A 216 -23.59 19.62 -6.94
N GLY A 217 -23.42 18.84 -8.02
CA GLY A 217 -24.33 18.84 -9.15
C GLY A 217 -24.22 20.11 -10.02
N SER A 218 -25.22 20.38 -10.82
CA SER A 218 -25.31 21.56 -11.67
C SER A 218 -26.70 22.18 -11.58
N LEU A 219 -26.74 23.49 -11.68
CA LEU A 219 -27.98 24.25 -11.82
C LEU A 219 -28.27 24.44 -13.32
N GLY A 220 -29.46 24.14 -13.75
CA GLY A 220 -29.89 24.37 -15.14
C GLY A 220 -29.53 23.25 -16.12
N ASP A 221 -29.26 22.01 -15.62
CA ASP A 221 -29.18 20.83 -16.48
C ASP A 221 -30.53 20.40 -17.01
N LEU A 222 -30.52 19.67 -18.14
CA LEU A 222 -31.73 19.15 -18.75
C LEU A 222 -32.41 18.08 -17.85
N PRO A 223 -33.73 18.09 -17.74
CA PRO A 223 -34.71 18.96 -18.45
C PRO A 223 -34.82 20.35 -17.80
N ASN A 224 -34.64 21.42 -18.61
CA ASN A 224 -34.72 22.79 -18.13
C ASN A 224 -36.13 23.26 -17.87
N SER A 225 -36.33 24.10 -16.85
CA SER A 225 -37.56 24.87 -16.69
C SER A 225 -37.62 25.97 -17.74
N PRO A 226 -38.83 26.32 -18.28
CA PRO A 226 -38.97 27.39 -19.24
C PRO A 226 -38.40 28.71 -18.70
N GLY A 227 -37.47 29.34 -19.45
CA GLY A 227 -36.85 30.61 -19.06
C GLY A 227 -35.45 30.48 -18.41
N GLN A 228 -34.96 29.30 -18.20
CA GLN A 228 -33.62 29.08 -17.64
C GLN A 228 -32.60 29.01 -18.77
N ALA A 229 -31.79 30.09 -18.93
CA ALA A 229 -30.84 30.26 -20.02
C ALA A 229 -29.39 29.95 -19.60
N ILE A 230 -29.11 29.68 -18.32
CA ILE A 230 -27.75 29.51 -17.78
C ILE A 230 -27.66 28.19 -17.04
N SER A 231 -26.67 27.38 -17.43
CA SER A 231 -26.24 26.23 -16.63
C SER A 231 -24.96 26.59 -15.86
N ALA A 232 -24.90 26.27 -14.57
CA ALA A 232 -23.74 26.49 -13.73
C ALA A 232 -23.45 25.26 -12.87
N THR A 233 -22.23 24.78 -12.93
CA THR A 233 -21.77 23.68 -12.03
C THR A 233 -21.60 24.21 -10.62
N VAL A 234 -22.21 23.56 -9.64
CA VAL A 234 -22.02 23.87 -8.22
C VAL A 234 -20.71 23.25 -7.75
N VAL A 235 -19.71 24.09 -7.52
CA VAL A 235 -18.43 23.64 -6.96
C VAL A 235 -18.54 23.68 -5.44
N VAL A 236 -18.56 22.49 -4.83
CA VAL A 236 -18.47 22.36 -3.37
C VAL A 236 -16.99 22.30 -2.98
N PRO A 237 -16.52 23.02 -1.94
CA PRO A 237 -15.17 22.84 -1.41
C PRO A 237 -14.91 21.36 -1.16
N GLY A 238 -13.76 20.87 -1.65
CA GLY A 238 -13.37 19.45 -1.47
C GLY A 238 -12.95 19.14 -0.04
N GLN A 239 -12.16 18.08 0.10
CA GLN A 239 -11.61 17.68 1.39
C GLN A 239 -10.82 18.81 2.06
N LEU A 240 -10.91 18.87 3.38
CA LEU A 240 -10.18 19.84 4.20
C LEU A 240 -8.68 19.56 4.13
N SER A 241 -7.88 20.60 3.97
CA SER A 241 -6.45 20.47 3.67
C SER A 241 -5.50 21.05 4.72
N ASN A 242 -6.01 21.85 5.66
CA ASN A 242 -5.17 22.52 6.64
C ASN A 242 -5.76 22.44 8.06
N VAL A 243 -4.90 22.70 9.04
CA VAL A 243 -5.23 22.65 10.47
C VAL A 243 -6.41 23.55 10.84
N GLU A 244 -6.48 24.75 10.24
CA GLU A 244 -7.54 25.71 10.52
C GLU A 244 -8.90 25.23 10.06
N GLN A 245 -9.00 24.68 8.87
CA GLN A 245 -10.23 24.11 8.32
C GLN A 245 -10.72 22.95 9.18
N PHE A 246 -9.83 22.01 9.56
CA PHE A 246 -10.18 20.94 10.47
C PHE A 246 -10.60 21.45 11.85
N GLY A 247 -9.93 22.49 12.38
CA GLY A 247 -10.28 23.10 13.65
C GLY A 247 -11.67 23.72 13.68
N ASN A 248 -12.18 24.14 12.53
CA ASN A 248 -13.49 24.74 12.39
C ASN A 248 -14.63 23.75 12.15
N ILE A 249 -14.34 22.43 12.07
CA ILE A 249 -15.38 21.38 12.03
C ILE A 249 -16.32 21.57 13.22
N VAL A 250 -17.62 21.62 12.96
CA VAL A 250 -18.65 21.76 13.99
C VAL A 250 -19.01 20.37 14.53
N LEU A 251 -18.78 20.16 15.83
CA LEU A 251 -19.14 18.92 16.54
C LEU A 251 -20.57 18.96 17.06
N ARG A 252 -20.99 20.13 17.54
CA ARG A 252 -22.36 20.37 18.05
C ARG A 252 -22.79 21.80 17.77
N ALA A 253 -24.03 21.97 17.38
CA ALA A 253 -24.73 23.25 17.39
C ALA A 253 -25.79 23.24 18.50
N ASN A 254 -25.76 24.21 19.38
CA ASN A 254 -26.72 24.35 20.45
C ASN A 254 -27.94 25.21 19.99
N THR A 255 -29.05 25.09 20.72
CA THR A 255 -30.28 25.85 20.42
C THR A 255 -30.17 27.34 20.58
N ASP A 256 -29.17 27.80 21.38
CA ASP A 256 -28.82 29.21 21.58
C ASP A 256 -27.94 29.81 20.47
N GLY A 257 -27.63 29.03 19.43
CA GLY A 257 -26.77 29.43 18.31
C GLY A 257 -25.26 29.26 18.60
N SER A 258 -24.86 28.86 19.78
CA SER A 258 -23.44 28.54 20.07
C SER A 258 -23.03 27.22 19.42
N THR A 259 -21.78 27.14 18.98
CA THR A 259 -21.24 25.94 18.34
C THR A 259 -19.99 25.45 19.06
N VAL A 260 -19.89 24.14 19.28
CA VAL A 260 -18.67 23.48 19.75
C VAL A 260 -17.92 22.99 18.50
N ARG A 261 -16.68 23.43 18.37
CA ARG A 261 -15.80 23.08 17.23
C ARG A 261 -14.72 22.12 17.65
N LEU A 262 -14.12 21.43 16.66
CA LEU A 262 -13.06 20.46 16.92
C LEU A 262 -11.86 21.06 17.67
N LYS A 263 -11.47 22.31 17.37
CA LYS A 263 -10.41 23.04 18.07
C LYS A 263 -10.70 23.29 19.57
N ASP A 264 -11.95 23.25 19.98
CA ASP A 264 -12.34 23.51 21.40
C ASP A 264 -12.06 22.27 22.28
N VAL A 265 -12.09 21.07 21.66
CA VAL A 265 -11.93 19.78 22.36
C VAL A 265 -10.68 19.02 21.96
N ALA A 266 -9.92 19.50 20.97
CA ALA A 266 -8.74 18.81 20.48
C ALA A 266 -7.63 19.77 20.07
N ARG A 267 -6.37 19.31 20.18
CA ARG A 267 -5.22 19.91 19.53
C ARG A 267 -5.03 19.27 18.16
N LEU A 268 -4.85 20.09 17.14
CA LEU A 268 -4.66 19.64 15.76
C LEU A 268 -3.26 20.00 15.29
N GLU A 269 -2.63 19.07 14.59
CA GLU A 269 -1.34 19.28 13.94
C GLU A 269 -1.18 18.39 12.71
N LEU A 270 -0.37 18.83 11.74
CA LEU A 270 0.10 17.98 10.68
C LEU A 270 1.29 17.17 11.19
N GLY A 271 1.16 15.85 11.21
CA GLY A 271 2.18 14.95 11.72
C GLY A 271 2.28 13.67 10.91
N ALA A 272 2.96 12.67 11.44
CA ALA A 272 3.01 11.34 10.84
C ALA A 272 1.70 10.58 11.05
N GLN A 273 1.27 9.79 10.07
CA GLN A 273 0.13 8.89 10.20
C GLN A 273 0.31 7.90 11.35
N GLY A 274 1.56 7.45 11.57
CA GLY A 274 1.94 6.58 12.67
C GLY A 274 3.36 6.87 13.14
N TYR A 275 3.63 6.57 14.41
CA TYR A 275 4.96 6.74 15.01
C TYR A 275 5.58 5.41 15.47
N ALA A 276 5.02 4.28 14.99
CA ALA A 276 5.46 2.93 15.38
C ALA A 276 6.84 2.57 14.85
N THR A 277 7.25 3.16 13.73
CA THR A 277 8.54 2.91 13.10
C THR A 277 9.34 4.20 12.95
N SER A 278 10.64 4.13 13.19
CA SER A 278 11.58 5.20 12.91
C SER A 278 12.84 4.62 12.25
N ALA A 279 13.35 5.29 11.23
CA ALA A 279 14.58 4.90 10.58
C ALA A 279 15.66 5.99 10.74
N ARG A 280 16.90 5.56 10.88
CA ARG A 280 18.05 6.46 10.95
C ARG A 280 19.20 5.88 10.12
N LEU A 281 19.86 6.73 9.37
CA LEU A 281 21.10 6.41 8.65
C LEU A 281 22.24 7.21 9.26
N ASN A 282 23.25 6.53 9.83
CA ASN A 282 24.40 7.18 10.49
C ASN A 282 23.97 8.23 11.55
N GLY A 283 22.92 7.89 12.35
CA GLY A 283 22.38 8.78 13.37
C GLY A 283 21.44 9.88 12.88
N LYS A 284 21.36 10.13 11.57
CA LYS A 284 20.48 11.12 10.97
C LYS A 284 19.09 10.54 10.68
N PRO A 285 18.01 11.32 10.84
CA PRO A 285 16.68 10.92 10.46
C PRO A 285 16.64 10.53 8.98
N SER A 286 16.01 9.39 8.67
CA SER A 286 15.91 8.87 7.31
C SER A 286 14.60 8.13 7.09
N THR A 287 14.23 7.92 5.83
CA THR A 287 13.17 7.02 5.42
C THR A 287 13.69 6.02 4.41
N GLY A 288 13.12 4.84 4.33
CA GLY A 288 13.58 3.78 3.46
C GLY A 288 12.48 3.18 2.59
N ILE A 289 12.85 2.73 1.40
CA ILE A 289 11.99 1.96 0.51
C ILE A 289 12.63 0.59 0.34
N GLY A 290 11.93 -0.45 0.79
CA GLY A 290 12.30 -1.84 0.55
C GLY A 290 11.73 -2.31 -0.77
N ILE A 291 12.58 -2.92 -1.59
CA ILE A 291 12.26 -3.34 -2.96
C ILE A 291 12.33 -4.86 -3.02
N GLN A 292 11.27 -5.49 -3.46
CA GLN A 292 11.17 -6.93 -3.67
C GLN A 292 11.15 -7.24 -5.17
N LEU A 293 11.79 -8.34 -5.54
CA LEU A 293 11.88 -8.78 -6.93
C LEU A 293 10.56 -9.42 -7.39
N ALA A 294 10.17 -9.14 -8.62
CA ALA A 294 9.09 -9.88 -9.27
C ALA A 294 9.49 -11.36 -9.45
N PRO A 295 8.53 -12.31 -9.46
CA PRO A 295 8.83 -13.73 -9.63
C PRO A 295 9.70 -14.08 -10.83
N THR A 296 9.55 -13.37 -11.93
CA THR A 296 10.29 -13.54 -13.21
C THR A 296 11.43 -12.51 -13.36
N GLY A 297 11.67 -11.65 -12.36
CA GLY A 297 12.64 -10.56 -12.44
C GLY A 297 14.09 -11.04 -12.36
N ASN A 298 14.97 -10.37 -13.10
CA ASN A 298 16.42 -10.55 -12.97
C ASN A 298 16.96 -9.61 -11.89
N ALA A 299 17.49 -10.18 -10.81
CA ALA A 299 17.94 -9.42 -9.64
C ALA A 299 19.00 -8.36 -9.97
N LEU A 300 19.99 -8.71 -10.81
CA LEU A 300 21.07 -7.80 -11.18
C LEU A 300 20.59 -6.65 -12.05
N ALA A 301 19.78 -6.97 -13.06
CA ALA A 301 19.21 -5.96 -13.97
C ALA A 301 18.29 -5.00 -13.21
N THR A 302 17.40 -5.54 -12.34
CA THR A 302 16.50 -4.75 -11.50
C THR A 302 17.26 -3.85 -10.53
N ALA A 303 18.29 -4.37 -9.86
CA ALA A 303 19.12 -3.59 -8.94
C ALA A 303 19.86 -2.44 -9.67
N LYS A 304 20.37 -2.71 -10.88
CA LYS A 304 20.97 -1.66 -11.73
C LYS A 304 19.96 -0.60 -12.16
N ALA A 305 18.74 -1.02 -12.56
CA ALA A 305 17.69 -0.09 -12.95
C ALA A 305 17.23 0.80 -11.78
N VAL A 306 17.09 0.21 -10.58
CA VAL A 306 16.77 0.96 -9.36
C VAL A 306 17.86 1.99 -9.06
N ARG A 307 19.14 1.58 -9.07
CA ARG A 307 20.26 2.49 -8.81
C ARG A 307 20.29 3.64 -9.81
N ALA A 308 20.20 3.34 -11.11
CA ALA A 308 20.22 4.36 -12.16
C ALA A 308 19.02 5.34 -12.09
N ARG A 309 17.91 4.92 -11.45
CA ARG A 309 16.75 5.80 -11.25
C ARG A 309 16.90 6.68 -10.01
N MET A 310 17.69 6.25 -9.03
CA MET A 310 17.91 6.96 -7.76
C MET A 310 19.07 7.95 -7.80
N ASP A 311 20.03 7.75 -8.74
CA ASP A 311 21.12 8.67 -9.04
C ASP A 311 20.61 9.83 -9.93
#